data_43e058aecf838173a564eda05a5e65c5
#
_entry.id   43e058aecf838173a564eda05a5e65c5
#
_cell.length_a   1.000
_cell.length_b   1.000
_cell.length_c   1.000
_cell.angle_alpha   90.00
_cell.angle_beta   90.00
_cell.angle_gamma   90.00
#
_symmetry.space_group_name_H-M   'P 1'
#
loop_
_entity.id
_entity.type
_entity.pdbx_description
1 polymer ?
#
loop_
_entity_poly.entity_id
_entity_poly.type
_entity_poly.pdbx_seq_one_letter_code
_entity_poly.pdbx_strand_id
1 'polypeptide(L)'
;MRTTALIAALVAVGVLAGCTQPPPPPSPSPSPTVTATPVPVVDLTAPGEARAMVRRLIAKAATPRLIQVEITKEWAAITVLKDDRTETWAWRDGTVKQVDSDVTYVRQTVFEVDDFDISDVGALFTTAASISGSHSSQELQIVDSSAGGVFMSVSTVPESRTVFFYPDGTLLPTLDFATEDGIRTGLKDVIGTRSTAVALGLQSNLGAWLDFPGSASTTIRRLRTATVPVTINERAQKPELTPFSVSRVQPESIWRVLSDAREKGRFTASTRWEVAIDNRARTGVPRMYFTIGTQSVVTDLSGQPIG
;
A
#
# COMPACT_ATOMS: atom_id res chain seq x y z
N MET A 1 29.00 -10.04 42.31
CA MET A 1 29.40 -8.99 43.27
C MET A 1 28.11 -8.34 43.79
N ARG A 2 27.93 -8.49 45.10
CA ARG A 2 26.76 -7.98 45.86
C ARG A 2 27.04 -6.53 46.24
N THR A 3 26.06 -5.64 46.16
CA THR A 3 26.08 -4.40 46.94
C THR A 3 24.67 -4.09 47.45
N THR A 4 24.62 -3.95 48.73
CA THR A 4 23.52 -3.85 49.67
C THR A 4 23.02 -2.40 49.79
N ALA A 5 21.68 -2.22 49.89
CA ALA A 5 21.05 -0.93 50.19
C ALA A 5 20.93 -0.71 51.69
N LEU A 6 21.23 0.48 52.17
CA LEU A 6 21.04 0.93 53.55
C LEU A 6 19.80 1.83 53.65
N ILE A 7 18.91 1.42 54.60
CA ILE A 7 17.75 2.19 55.02
C ILE A 7 18.15 3.05 56.22
N ALA A 8 17.85 4.36 56.16
CA ALA A 8 17.96 5.25 57.33
C ALA A 8 16.58 5.73 57.73
N ALA A 9 16.14 5.36 58.93
CA ALA A 9 14.95 5.85 59.58
C ALA A 9 15.26 7.06 60.44
N LEU A 10 14.53 8.13 60.31
CA LEU A 10 14.61 9.33 61.16
C LEU A 10 13.28 9.48 61.91
N VAL A 11 13.36 9.38 63.26
CA VAL A 11 12.23 9.65 64.20
C VAL A 11 12.33 11.13 64.59
N ALA A 12 11.25 11.86 64.37
CA ALA A 12 11.14 13.27 64.89
C ALA A 12 9.97 13.31 65.90
N VAL A 13 10.32 13.75 67.12
CA VAL A 13 9.40 13.93 68.24
C VAL A 13 8.76 15.31 68.10
N GLY A 14 7.41 15.37 68.07
CA GLY A 14 6.66 16.62 67.93
C GLY A 14 6.30 17.24 69.30
N VAL A 15 6.44 18.53 69.39
CA VAL A 15 6.02 19.38 70.52
C VAL A 15 4.62 19.91 70.20
N LEU A 16 3.66 19.67 71.09
CA LEU A 16 2.31 20.22 71.11
C LEU A 16 2.27 21.66 71.58
N ALA A 17 2.12 22.61 70.64
CA ALA A 17 1.76 23.98 70.97
C ALA A 17 0.30 24.20 70.54
N GLY A 18 -0.59 24.37 71.49
CA GLY A 18 -1.98 24.73 71.23
C GLY A 18 -2.14 26.15 70.70
N CYS A 19 -2.61 26.28 69.47
CA CYS A 19 -3.09 27.54 68.95
C CYS A 19 -4.59 27.44 68.69
N THR A 20 -5.36 28.34 69.30
CA THR A 20 -6.79 28.54 69.04
C THR A 20 -6.99 28.96 67.60
N GLN A 21 -7.59 28.12 66.80
CA GLN A 21 -7.85 28.32 65.39
C GLN A 21 -9.05 29.29 65.23
N PRO A 22 -8.95 30.36 64.45
CA PRO A 22 -10.10 31.16 64.08
C PRO A 22 -11.07 30.36 63.21
N PRO A 23 -12.38 30.69 63.23
CA PRO A 23 -13.39 29.97 62.46
C PRO A 23 -13.03 29.99 60.96
N PRO A 24 -13.26 28.87 60.26
CA PRO A 24 -12.94 28.78 58.84
C PRO A 24 -13.81 29.77 58.04
N PRO A 25 -13.26 30.43 57.01
CA PRO A 25 -14.06 31.25 56.11
C PRO A 25 -15.14 30.42 55.42
N PRO A 26 -16.32 31.01 55.10
CA PRO A 26 -17.37 30.29 54.42
C PRO A 26 -16.87 29.62 53.14
N SER A 27 -17.12 28.35 52.96
CA SER A 27 -16.78 27.60 51.74
C SER A 27 -17.37 28.32 50.52
N PRO A 28 -16.58 28.54 49.46
CA PRO A 28 -17.13 29.09 48.21
C PRO A 28 -18.23 28.17 47.70
N SER A 29 -19.39 28.72 47.37
CA SER A 29 -20.47 28.03 46.69
C SER A 29 -19.91 27.31 45.47
N PRO A 30 -20.30 26.05 45.22
CA PRO A 30 -19.86 25.35 44.03
C PRO A 30 -20.31 26.13 42.80
N SER A 31 -19.37 26.61 42.02
CA SER A 31 -19.65 27.15 40.69
C SER A 31 -20.42 26.14 39.88
N PRO A 32 -21.44 26.52 39.09
CA PRO A 32 -22.14 25.56 38.26
C PRO A 32 -21.14 24.88 37.34
N THR A 33 -21.02 23.56 37.49
CA THR A 33 -20.27 22.74 36.59
C THR A 33 -20.96 22.81 35.23
N VAL A 34 -20.39 23.53 34.30
CA VAL A 34 -20.85 23.52 32.91
C VAL A 34 -20.61 22.12 32.39
N THR A 35 -21.68 21.33 32.37
CA THR A 35 -21.65 20.02 31.74
C THR A 35 -21.41 20.26 30.26
N ALA A 36 -20.17 20.04 29.81
CA ALA A 36 -19.86 20.09 28.38
C ALA A 36 -20.76 19.07 27.66
N THR A 37 -21.58 19.55 26.76
CA THR A 37 -22.35 18.65 25.86
C THR A 37 -21.38 17.74 25.16
N PRO A 38 -21.51 16.43 25.24
CA PRO A 38 -20.61 15.53 24.56
C PRO A 38 -20.66 15.82 23.07
N VAL A 39 -19.50 16.10 22.47
CA VAL A 39 -19.36 16.23 21.02
C VAL A 39 -19.76 14.88 20.43
N PRO A 40 -20.69 14.82 19.45
CA PRO A 40 -21.06 13.56 18.81
C PRO A 40 -19.79 12.89 18.26
N VAL A 41 -19.54 11.68 18.69
CA VAL A 41 -18.44 10.88 18.15
C VAL A 41 -18.89 10.41 16.77
N VAL A 42 -18.33 10.99 15.73
CA VAL A 42 -18.54 10.55 14.35
C VAL A 42 -17.73 9.28 14.12
N ASP A 43 -18.36 8.21 13.70
CA ASP A 43 -17.72 6.95 13.32
C ASP A 43 -17.55 6.92 11.79
N LEU A 44 -16.32 7.14 11.30
CA LEU A 44 -16.04 7.20 9.87
C LEU A 44 -16.15 5.83 9.18
N THR A 45 -16.33 4.75 9.92
CA THR A 45 -16.60 3.43 9.36
C THR A 45 -18.09 3.22 9.04
N ALA A 46 -18.97 4.11 9.50
CA ALA A 46 -20.38 4.06 9.13
C ALA A 46 -20.57 4.43 7.64
N PRO A 47 -21.52 3.80 6.94
CA PRO A 47 -21.76 4.06 5.53
C PRO A 47 -21.98 5.56 5.24
N GLY A 48 -21.23 6.11 4.27
CA GLY A 48 -21.31 7.51 3.81
C GLY A 48 -20.50 8.51 4.64
N GLU A 49 -20.18 8.22 5.91
CA GLU A 49 -19.52 9.18 6.81
C GLU A 49 -18.11 9.56 6.35
N ALA A 50 -17.30 8.57 5.95
CA ALA A 50 -15.95 8.83 5.43
C ALA A 50 -15.98 9.72 4.19
N ARG A 51 -16.83 9.41 3.21
CA ARG A 51 -16.98 10.21 1.99
C ARG A 51 -17.43 11.65 2.30
N ALA A 52 -18.41 11.80 3.19
CA ALA A 52 -18.89 13.11 3.61
C ALA A 52 -17.77 13.92 4.29
N MET A 53 -16.97 13.27 5.15
CA MET A 53 -15.86 13.92 5.83
C MET A 53 -14.76 14.35 4.85
N VAL A 54 -14.33 13.48 3.93
CA VAL A 54 -13.32 13.84 2.92
C VAL A 54 -13.79 15.01 2.06
N ARG A 55 -15.05 15.03 1.62
CA ARG A 55 -15.62 16.19 0.90
C ARG A 55 -15.61 17.47 1.74
N ARG A 56 -15.87 17.37 3.04
CA ARG A 56 -15.78 18.51 3.96
C ARG A 56 -14.35 19.05 4.07
N LEU A 57 -13.34 18.16 4.12
CA LEU A 57 -11.92 18.54 4.11
C LEU A 57 -11.52 19.20 2.78
N ILE A 58 -11.94 18.65 1.64
CA ILE A 58 -11.72 19.24 0.31
C ILE A 58 -12.31 20.64 0.21
N ALA A 59 -13.53 20.85 0.71
CA ALA A 59 -14.15 22.15 0.73
C ALA A 59 -13.36 23.18 1.57
N LYS A 60 -12.70 22.74 2.66
CA LYS A 60 -11.81 23.59 3.48
C LYS A 60 -10.48 23.88 2.78
N ALA A 61 -9.90 22.90 2.11
CA ALA A 61 -8.68 23.07 1.32
C ALA A 61 -8.90 23.95 0.06
N ALA A 62 -10.15 24.07 -0.39
CA ALA A 62 -10.57 24.80 -1.59
C ALA A 62 -9.91 24.29 -2.89
N THR A 63 -9.59 23.00 -2.96
CA THR A 63 -9.08 22.32 -4.16
C THR A 63 -9.41 20.83 -4.10
N PRO A 64 -9.86 20.19 -5.22
CA PRO A 64 -10.11 18.75 -5.28
C PRO A 64 -8.85 17.93 -5.62
N ARG A 65 -7.72 18.57 -5.85
CA ARG A 65 -6.47 17.92 -6.30
C ARG A 65 -5.79 17.20 -5.14
N LEU A 66 -6.15 15.95 -4.93
CA LEU A 66 -5.61 15.11 -3.85
C LEU A 66 -4.31 14.43 -4.30
N ILE A 67 -3.39 14.26 -3.37
CA ILE A 67 -2.21 13.39 -3.49
C ILE A 67 -2.21 12.29 -2.43
N GLN A 68 -2.99 12.46 -1.34
CA GLN A 68 -3.17 11.47 -0.30
C GLN A 68 -4.50 11.66 0.43
N VAL A 69 -5.11 10.56 0.83
CA VAL A 69 -6.25 10.50 1.77
C VAL A 69 -5.92 9.45 2.81
N GLU A 70 -6.18 9.75 4.08
CA GLU A 70 -6.01 8.85 5.21
C GLU A 70 -7.30 8.85 6.02
N ILE A 71 -7.80 7.66 6.36
CA ILE A 71 -9.06 7.51 7.10
C ILE A 71 -8.89 6.39 8.12
N THR A 72 -9.17 6.71 9.37
CA THR A 72 -9.39 5.72 10.44
C THR A 72 -10.84 5.77 10.90
N LYS A 73 -11.18 4.99 11.90
CA LYS A 73 -12.50 5.07 12.54
C LYS A 73 -12.81 6.45 13.10
N GLU A 74 -11.79 7.15 13.63
CA GLU A 74 -11.95 8.34 14.50
C GLU A 74 -11.40 9.63 13.91
N TRP A 75 -10.63 9.56 12.84
CA TRP A 75 -10.07 10.73 12.18
C TRP A 75 -9.87 10.51 10.68
N ALA A 76 -9.79 11.61 9.95
CA ALA A 76 -9.43 11.61 8.54
C ALA A 76 -8.50 12.79 8.22
N ALA A 77 -7.63 12.58 7.24
CA ALA A 77 -6.79 13.62 6.68
C ALA A 77 -6.76 13.53 5.16
N ILE A 78 -6.53 14.68 4.52
CA ILE A 78 -6.23 14.78 3.10
C ILE A 78 -4.98 15.63 2.92
N THR A 79 -4.15 15.25 1.96
CA THR A 79 -3.10 16.12 1.45
C THR A 79 -3.43 16.52 0.02
N VAL A 80 -3.46 17.82 -0.23
CA VAL A 80 -3.83 18.41 -1.52
C VAL A 80 -2.62 19.07 -2.17
N LEU A 81 -2.64 19.15 -3.49
CA LEU A 81 -1.69 19.95 -4.27
C LEU A 81 -2.35 21.28 -4.66
N LYS A 82 -1.83 22.39 -4.13
CA LYS A 82 -2.28 23.74 -4.40
C LYS A 82 -1.08 24.64 -4.70
N ASP A 83 -1.10 25.31 -5.83
CA ASP A 83 -0.01 26.20 -6.28
C ASP A 83 1.39 25.53 -6.18
N ASP A 84 1.47 24.26 -6.62
CA ASP A 84 2.66 23.39 -6.58
C ASP A 84 3.22 23.15 -5.15
N ARG A 85 2.40 23.35 -4.12
CA ARG A 85 2.71 23.08 -2.73
C ARG A 85 1.71 22.08 -2.14
N THR A 86 2.16 21.34 -1.16
CA THR A 86 1.30 20.45 -0.40
C THR A 86 0.68 21.20 0.80
N GLU A 87 -0.62 20.99 0.98
CA GLU A 87 -1.34 21.39 2.19
C GLU A 87 -2.04 20.17 2.75
N THR A 88 -1.91 19.92 4.07
CA THR A 88 -2.63 18.82 4.74
C THR A 88 -3.71 19.39 5.65
N TRP A 89 -4.91 18.84 5.51
CA TRP A 89 -6.08 19.16 6.31
C TRP A 89 -6.56 17.91 7.02
N ALA A 90 -6.78 18.00 8.32
CA ALA A 90 -7.23 16.89 9.14
C ALA A 90 -8.50 17.22 9.89
N TRP A 91 -9.37 16.23 10.03
CA TRP A 91 -10.45 16.22 11.00
C TRP A 91 -10.07 15.31 12.15
N ARG A 92 -9.98 15.86 13.33
CA ARG A 92 -9.73 15.17 14.61
C ARG A 92 -10.52 15.85 15.70
N ASP A 93 -11.03 15.10 16.67
CA ASP A 93 -11.76 15.61 17.85
C ASP A 93 -12.89 16.58 17.47
N GLY A 94 -13.65 16.26 16.43
CA GLY A 94 -14.77 17.08 15.94
C GLY A 94 -14.38 18.34 15.17
N THR A 95 -13.10 18.65 14.99
CA THR A 95 -12.61 19.88 14.36
C THR A 95 -11.83 19.62 13.08
N VAL A 96 -12.00 20.50 12.08
CA VAL A 96 -11.18 20.54 10.87
C VAL A 96 -10.10 21.61 11.03
N LYS A 97 -8.84 21.23 10.85
CA LYS A 97 -7.68 22.12 10.92
C LYS A 97 -6.69 21.79 9.81
N GLN A 98 -5.98 22.81 9.34
CA GLN A 98 -4.76 22.62 8.61
C GLN A 98 -3.68 22.15 9.59
N VAL A 99 -2.89 21.15 9.20
CA VAL A 99 -1.82 20.56 9.99
C VAL A 99 -0.52 20.58 9.21
N ASP A 100 0.59 20.59 9.93
CA ASP A 100 1.90 20.42 9.31
C ASP A 100 1.99 19.03 8.69
N SER A 101 2.62 18.94 7.54
CA SER A 101 2.83 17.70 6.81
C SER A 101 4.28 17.59 6.36
N ASP A 102 4.82 16.41 6.49
CA ASP A 102 6.12 16.02 5.93
C ASP A 102 6.01 15.50 4.48
N VAL A 103 4.79 15.42 3.96
CA VAL A 103 4.55 14.99 2.57
C VAL A 103 5.02 16.06 1.61
N THR A 104 6.07 15.73 0.85
CA THR A 104 6.61 16.59 -0.21
C THR A 104 6.10 16.11 -1.56
N TYR A 105 5.65 17.03 -2.41
CA TYR A 105 5.26 16.70 -3.78
C TYR A 105 6.50 16.38 -4.64
N VAL A 106 6.59 15.14 -5.09
CA VAL A 106 7.66 14.63 -5.96
C VAL A 106 7.02 13.93 -7.17
N ARG A 107 6.14 14.62 -7.90
CA ARG A 107 5.45 14.09 -9.09
C ARG A 107 4.50 12.90 -8.83
N GLN A 108 3.93 12.81 -7.63
CA GLN A 108 2.86 11.84 -7.35
C GLN A 108 1.67 12.11 -8.27
N THR A 109 0.93 11.06 -8.59
CA THR A 109 -0.32 11.18 -9.35
C THR A 109 -1.34 11.94 -8.51
N VAL A 110 -1.85 13.03 -9.08
CA VAL A 110 -2.96 13.79 -8.50
C VAL A 110 -4.26 13.10 -8.90
N PHE A 111 -5.18 12.96 -7.94
CA PHE A 111 -6.46 12.27 -8.15
C PHE A 111 -7.61 13.05 -7.51
N GLU A 112 -8.83 12.64 -7.82
CA GLU A 112 -10.06 13.15 -7.20
C GLU A 112 -10.72 12.06 -6.35
N VAL A 113 -11.39 12.44 -5.26
CA VAL A 113 -12.00 11.47 -4.34
C VAL A 113 -13.12 10.67 -5.00
N ASP A 114 -13.78 11.23 -6.01
CA ASP A 114 -14.89 10.58 -6.70
C ASP A 114 -14.45 9.41 -7.60
N ASP A 115 -13.14 9.30 -7.88
CA ASP A 115 -12.55 8.14 -8.55
C ASP A 115 -12.48 6.89 -7.65
N PHE A 116 -12.75 7.03 -6.33
CA PHE A 116 -12.58 5.97 -5.34
C PHE A 116 -13.88 5.69 -4.58
N ASP A 117 -14.21 4.41 -4.43
CA ASP A 117 -15.36 4.02 -3.62
C ASP A 117 -15.00 3.89 -2.14
N ILE A 118 -15.19 4.99 -1.41
CA ILE A 118 -15.10 5.09 0.04
C ILE A 118 -16.48 5.27 0.69
N SER A 119 -17.52 4.79 0.04
CA SER A 119 -18.90 4.89 0.56
C SER A 119 -19.12 4.03 1.81
N ASP A 120 -18.36 2.94 1.96
CA ASP A 120 -18.40 2.04 3.11
C ASP A 120 -16.98 1.60 3.53
N VAL A 121 -16.28 2.47 4.26
CA VAL A 121 -14.95 2.17 4.79
C VAL A 121 -14.99 1.02 5.80
N GLY A 122 -16.10 0.84 6.53
CA GLY A 122 -16.29 -0.27 7.44
C GLY A 122 -16.23 -1.64 6.75
N ALA A 123 -16.82 -1.74 5.55
CA ALA A 123 -16.73 -2.96 4.73
C ALA A 123 -15.29 -3.23 4.26
N LEU A 124 -14.54 -2.20 3.86
CA LEU A 124 -13.12 -2.32 3.50
C LEU A 124 -12.30 -2.81 4.70
N PHE A 125 -12.52 -2.24 5.88
CA PHE A 125 -11.85 -2.66 7.11
C PHE A 125 -12.18 -4.10 7.50
N THR A 126 -13.44 -4.50 7.40
CA THR A 126 -13.87 -5.88 7.67
C THR A 126 -13.20 -6.88 6.71
N THR A 127 -13.17 -6.55 5.42
CA THR A 127 -12.50 -7.36 4.40
C THR A 127 -11.00 -7.45 4.67
N ALA A 128 -10.36 -6.32 4.96
CA ALA A 128 -8.93 -6.29 5.27
C ALA A 128 -8.59 -7.11 6.52
N ALA A 129 -9.42 -7.02 7.58
CA ALA A 129 -9.24 -7.79 8.80
C ALA A 129 -9.32 -9.30 8.57
N SER A 130 -10.22 -9.76 7.70
CA SER A 130 -10.35 -11.18 7.36
C SER A 130 -9.10 -11.75 6.70
N ILE A 131 -8.32 -10.91 6.01
CA ILE A 131 -7.10 -11.29 5.27
C ILE A 131 -5.84 -11.09 6.12
N SER A 132 -5.76 -9.96 6.83
CA SER A 132 -4.60 -9.63 7.68
C SER A 132 -4.61 -10.36 9.02
N GLY A 133 -5.79 -10.80 9.47
CA GLY A 133 -5.99 -11.39 10.80
C GLY A 133 -6.01 -10.35 11.93
N SER A 134 -6.11 -9.05 11.62
CA SER A 134 -6.08 -7.98 12.61
C SER A 134 -7.21 -6.96 12.40
N HIS A 135 -7.86 -6.58 13.51
CA HIS A 135 -8.85 -5.50 13.57
C HIS A 135 -8.32 -4.25 14.30
N SER A 136 -7.06 -4.26 14.71
CA SER A 136 -6.50 -3.20 15.57
C SER A 136 -6.14 -1.97 14.74
N SER A 137 -6.61 -0.80 15.18
CA SER A 137 -6.18 0.51 14.65
C SER A 137 -6.03 0.55 13.12
N GLN A 138 -7.10 0.14 12.42
CA GLN A 138 -7.10 0.10 10.96
C GLN A 138 -7.07 1.51 10.36
N GLU A 139 -6.31 1.65 9.28
CA GLU A 139 -6.17 2.88 8.52
C GLU A 139 -6.29 2.58 7.03
N LEU A 140 -7.21 3.26 6.36
CA LEU A 140 -7.31 3.30 4.90
C LEU A 140 -6.45 4.44 4.38
N GLN A 141 -5.58 4.13 3.44
CA GLN A 141 -4.81 5.11 2.68
C GLN A 141 -5.17 5.05 1.20
N ILE A 142 -5.31 6.21 0.56
CA ILE A 142 -5.39 6.38 -0.89
C ILE A 142 -4.20 7.23 -1.29
N VAL A 143 -3.27 6.65 -2.01
CA VAL A 143 -2.00 7.31 -2.36
C VAL A 143 -1.40 6.69 -3.62
N ASP A 144 -0.62 7.47 -4.35
CA ASP A 144 0.25 6.96 -5.41
C ASP A 144 1.43 6.20 -4.78
N SER A 145 1.37 4.88 -4.79
CA SER A 145 2.38 4.03 -4.18
C SER A 145 3.69 3.92 -4.97
N SER A 146 3.74 4.38 -6.24
CA SER A 146 4.95 4.27 -7.06
C SER A 146 4.80 4.88 -8.47
N ALA A 147 4.62 6.20 -8.54
CA ALA A 147 4.71 6.95 -9.81
C ALA A 147 3.87 6.38 -10.98
N GLY A 148 2.61 6.05 -10.75
CA GLY A 148 1.76 5.64 -11.86
C GLY A 148 0.48 4.88 -11.56
N GLY A 149 0.15 4.65 -10.28
CA GLY A 149 -1.13 4.07 -9.89
C GLY A 149 -1.52 4.46 -8.49
N VAL A 150 -2.69 5.09 -8.37
CA VAL A 150 -3.31 5.37 -7.08
C VAL A 150 -4.14 4.17 -6.66
N PHE A 151 -3.88 3.63 -5.48
CA PHE A 151 -4.58 2.48 -4.92
C PHE A 151 -5.11 2.82 -3.54
N MET A 152 -6.14 2.09 -3.13
CA MET A 152 -6.57 2.03 -1.75
C MET A 152 -5.84 0.92 -1.04
N SER A 153 -5.35 1.17 0.17
CA SER A 153 -4.73 0.15 1.03
C SER A 153 -5.20 0.29 2.47
N VAL A 154 -5.38 -0.84 3.14
CA VAL A 154 -5.69 -0.89 4.57
C VAL A 154 -4.53 -1.55 5.30
N SER A 155 -4.00 -0.85 6.30
CA SER A 155 -2.98 -1.32 7.22
C SER A 155 -3.49 -1.28 8.67
N THR A 156 -2.69 -1.77 9.63
CA THR A 156 -3.02 -1.76 11.05
C THR A 156 -1.84 -1.26 11.89
N VAL A 157 -2.12 -0.84 13.14
CA VAL A 157 -1.08 -0.52 14.13
C VAL A 157 -1.32 -1.41 15.38
N PRO A 158 -0.35 -2.30 15.75
CA PRO A 158 0.92 -2.53 15.07
C PRO A 158 0.73 -3.06 13.64
N GLU A 159 1.76 -2.85 12.83
CA GLU A 159 1.71 -3.19 11.40
C GLU A 159 1.41 -4.68 11.20
N SER A 160 0.46 -4.95 10.34
CA SER A 160 0.11 -6.27 9.85
C SER A 160 0.29 -6.33 8.33
N ARG A 161 -0.23 -7.38 7.73
CA ARG A 161 -0.27 -7.48 6.27
C ARG A 161 -1.13 -6.35 5.68
N THR A 162 -0.56 -5.47 4.86
CA THR A 162 -1.30 -4.47 4.09
C THR A 162 -2.19 -5.16 3.05
N VAL A 163 -3.44 -4.76 2.98
CA VAL A 163 -4.45 -5.26 2.05
C VAL A 163 -4.80 -4.16 1.06
N PHE A 164 -4.73 -4.47 -0.24
CA PHE A 164 -4.96 -3.51 -1.31
C PHE A 164 -6.33 -3.72 -1.97
N PHE A 165 -6.92 -2.61 -2.42
CA PHE A 165 -8.19 -2.58 -3.12
C PHE A 165 -8.05 -1.77 -4.41
N TYR A 166 -8.84 -2.12 -5.40
CA TYR A 166 -9.03 -1.29 -6.58
C TYR A 166 -9.83 0.00 -6.25
N PRO A 167 -9.81 1.01 -7.12
CA PRO A 167 -10.59 2.24 -6.90
C PRO A 167 -12.09 2.02 -6.65
N ASP A 168 -12.68 0.98 -7.21
CA ASP A 168 -14.08 0.60 -7.03
C ASP A 168 -14.39 -0.13 -5.69
N GLY A 169 -13.42 -0.22 -4.78
CA GLY A 169 -13.56 -0.91 -3.50
C GLY A 169 -13.42 -2.43 -3.58
N THR A 170 -13.23 -3.01 -4.75
CA THR A 170 -13.01 -4.45 -4.86
C THR A 170 -11.62 -4.85 -4.40
N LEU A 171 -11.52 -6.01 -3.75
CA LEU A 171 -10.26 -6.54 -3.24
C LEU A 171 -9.26 -6.81 -4.38
N LEU A 172 -8.03 -6.30 -4.26
CA LEU A 172 -6.95 -6.71 -5.15
C LEU A 172 -6.59 -8.18 -4.89
N PRO A 173 -6.72 -9.08 -5.89
CA PRO A 173 -6.51 -10.50 -5.66
C PRO A 173 -5.04 -10.81 -5.36
N THR A 174 -4.82 -11.74 -4.42
CA THR A 174 -3.52 -12.39 -4.25
C THR A 174 -3.28 -13.34 -5.42
N LEU A 175 -2.18 -13.15 -6.14
CA LEU A 175 -1.84 -13.98 -7.29
C LEU A 175 -1.03 -15.21 -6.86
N ASP A 176 -1.40 -16.38 -7.37
CA ASP A 176 -0.58 -17.58 -7.32
C ASP A 176 0.10 -17.79 -8.67
N PHE A 177 1.36 -17.42 -8.77
CA PHE A 177 2.13 -17.58 -10.00
C PHE A 177 2.44 -19.07 -10.33
N ALA A 178 2.09 -20.01 -9.46
CA ALA A 178 2.13 -21.44 -9.78
C ALA A 178 0.86 -21.94 -10.50
N THR A 179 -0.01 -21.02 -10.96
CA THR A 179 -1.23 -21.30 -11.71
C THR A 179 -1.27 -20.49 -13.00
N GLU A 180 -2.03 -21.00 -13.98
CA GLU A 180 -2.23 -20.29 -15.25
C GLU A 180 -2.89 -18.93 -15.06
N ASP A 181 -3.91 -18.86 -14.20
CA ASP A 181 -4.66 -17.62 -13.92
C ASP A 181 -3.78 -16.56 -13.22
N GLY A 182 -2.92 -16.96 -12.29
CA GLY A 182 -1.97 -16.06 -11.65
C GLY A 182 -0.95 -15.50 -12.64
N ILE A 183 -0.44 -16.34 -13.55
CA ILE A 183 0.45 -15.93 -14.64
C ILE A 183 -0.27 -14.95 -15.57
N ARG A 184 -1.48 -15.29 -16.03
CA ARG A 184 -2.29 -14.47 -16.93
C ARG A 184 -2.58 -13.11 -16.32
N THR A 185 -3.07 -13.08 -15.08
CA THR A 185 -3.41 -11.84 -14.38
C THR A 185 -2.16 -10.99 -14.13
N GLY A 186 -1.07 -11.59 -13.66
CA GLY A 186 0.17 -10.85 -13.41
C GLY A 186 0.75 -10.23 -14.68
N LEU A 187 0.73 -10.94 -15.80
CA LEU A 187 1.17 -10.40 -17.09
C LEU A 187 0.24 -9.28 -17.57
N LYS A 188 -1.07 -9.47 -17.49
CA LYS A 188 -2.06 -8.42 -17.83
C LYS A 188 -1.80 -7.15 -17.03
N ASP A 189 -1.56 -7.27 -15.73
CA ASP A 189 -1.33 -6.12 -14.85
C ASP A 189 -0.05 -5.35 -15.21
N VAL A 190 1.08 -6.05 -15.43
CA VAL A 190 2.34 -5.37 -15.77
C VAL A 190 2.33 -4.81 -17.18
N ILE A 191 1.66 -5.46 -18.12
CA ILE A 191 1.50 -4.96 -19.49
C ILE A 191 0.61 -3.69 -19.47
N GLY A 192 -0.55 -3.75 -18.81
CA GLY A 192 -1.50 -2.64 -18.79
C GLY A 192 -1.85 -2.19 -20.21
N THR A 193 -1.61 -0.93 -20.52
CA THR A 193 -1.87 -0.31 -21.84
C THR A 193 -0.64 -0.33 -22.78
N ARG A 194 0.47 -0.99 -22.39
CA ARG A 194 1.69 -1.01 -23.19
C ARG A 194 1.56 -1.97 -24.38
N SER A 195 2.05 -1.55 -25.55
CA SER A 195 2.11 -2.38 -26.75
C SER A 195 3.46 -3.04 -26.98
N THR A 196 4.52 -2.51 -26.35
CA THR A 196 5.91 -3.02 -26.53
C THR A 196 6.65 -3.10 -25.20
N ALA A 197 7.62 -4.04 -25.14
CA ALA A 197 8.56 -4.23 -24.06
C ALA A 197 9.96 -4.51 -24.62
N VAL A 198 11.02 -4.19 -23.85
CA VAL A 198 12.39 -4.68 -24.14
C VAL A 198 12.66 -6.02 -23.47
N ALA A 199 11.98 -6.26 -22.36
CA ALA A 199 11.96 -7.53 -21.67
C ALA A 199 10.66 -7.68 -20.87
N LEU A 200 10.19 -8.91 -20.72
CA LEU A 200 9.00 -9.29 -19.95
C LEU A 200 9.33 -10.59 -19.23
N GLY A 201 8.80 -10.81 -18.04
CA GLY A 201 9.07 -12.07 -17.36
C GLY A 201 8.25 -12.29 -16.11
N LEU A 202 8.48 -13.48 -15.54
CA LEU A 202 7.90 -13.91 -14.28
C LEU A 202 8.96 -14.65 -13.46
N GLN A 203 8.83 -14.53 -12.14
CA GLN A 203 9.60 -15.30 -11.17
C GLN A 203 8.66 -15.79 -10.06
N SER A 204 8.79 -17.05 -9.68
CA SER A 204 7.91 -17.70 -8.69
C SER A 204 7.86 -16.96 -7.33
N ASN A 205 8.95 -16.31 -6.94
CA ASN A 205 9.09 -15.62 -5.65
C ASN A 205 9.04 -14.10 -5.73
N LEU A 206 9.00 -13.52 -6.93
CA LEU A 206 8.97 -12.08 -7.15
C LEU A 206 7.62 -11.64 -7.75
N GLY A 207 7.18 -12.33 -8.80
CA GLY A 207 5.98 -11.96 -9.55
C GLY A 207 6.25 -11.73 -11.03
N ALA A 208 5.32 -11.02 -11.70
CA ALA A 208 5.43 -10.61 -13.08
C ALA A 208 6.11 -9.25 -13.21
N TRP A 209 6.93 -9.06 -14.24
CA TRP A 209 7.59 -7.81 -14.51
C TRP A 209 7.70 -7.51 -16.01
N LEU A 210 7.77 -6.21 -16.35
CA LEU A 210 7.92 -5.71 -17.71
C LEU A 210 8.88 -4.53 -17.70
N ASP A 211 9.91 -4.59 -18.57
CA ASP A 211 10.86 -3.50 -18.80
C ASP A 211 10.56 -2.82 -20.14
N PHE A 212 10.57 -1.50 -20.15
CA PHE A 212 10.42 -0.67 -21.35
C PHE A 212 11.31 0.57 -21.29
N PRO A 213 11.61 1.22 -22.42
CA PRO A 213 12.39 2.45 -22.41
C PRO A 213 11.68 3.56 -21.63
N GLY A 214 12.41 4.21 -20.74
CA GLY A 214 12.03 5.48 -20.11
C GLY A 214 12.52 6.67 -20.95
N SER A 215 13.42 7.48 -20.37
CA SER A 215 14.17 8.47 -21.10
C SER A 215 15.26 7.81 -21.98
N ALA A 216 16.04 8.63 -22.70
CA ALA A 216 17.11 8.12 -23.58
C ALA A 216 18.17 7.25 -22.88
N SER A 217 18.28 7.35 -21.56
CA SER A 217 19.27 6.65 -20.73
C SER A 217 18.68 5.80 -19.63
N THR A 218 17.36 5.63 -19.58
CA THR A 218 16.71 4.92 -18.49
C THR A 218 15.83 3.76 -18.98
N THR A 219 15.69 2.75 -18.12
CA THR A 219 14.73 1.64 -18.28
C THR A 219 13.73 1.71 -17.13
N ILE A 220 12.46 1.65 -17.47
CA ILE A 220 11.37 1.60 -16.50
C ILE A 220 10.93 0.15 -16.35
N ARG A 221 10.87 -0.32 -15.12
CA ARG A 221 10.29 -1.62 -14.76
C ARG A 221 8.93 -1.45 -14.11
N ARG A 222 7.94 -2.15 -14.63
CA ARG A 222 6.68 -2.43 -13.94
C ARG A 222 6.79 -3.79 -13.26
N LEU A 223 6.39 -3.89 -11.99
CA LEU A 223 6.45 -5.12 -11.22
C LEU A 223 5.13 -5.35 -10.50
N ARG A 224 4.50 -6.50 -10.68
CA ARG A 224 3.34 -7.00 -9.96
C ARG A 224 3.75 -8.20 -9.12
N THR A 225 3.81 -8.05 -7.81
CA THR A 225 4.07 -9.17 -6.90
C THR A 225 2.77 -9.93 -6.59
N ALA A 226 2.83 -10.98 -5.79
CA ALA A 226 1.63 -11.75 -5.43
C ALA A 226 0.56 -10.90 -4.73
N THR A 227 0.96 -9.97 -3.86
CA THR A 227 0.06 -9.24 -2.96
C THR A 227 0.07 -7.73 -3.12
N VAL A 228 1.05 -7.17 -3.85
CA VAL A 228 1.19 -5.72 -4.03
C VAL A 228 0.81 -5.35 -5.46
N PRO A 229 0.05 -4.28 -5.69
CA PRO A 229 -0.30 -3.81 -7.03
C PRO A 229 0.94 -3.45 -7.83
N VAL A 230 0.76 -3.13 -9.12
CA VAL A 230 1.89 -2.79 -9.99
C VAL A 230 2.64 -1.59 -9.44
N THR A 231 3.93 -1.80 -9.20
CA THR A 231 4.88 -0.75 -8.85
C THR A 231 5.74 -0.40 -10.06
N ILE A 232 6.21 0.85 -10.13
CA ILE A 232 7.04 1.36 -11.22
C ILE A 232 8.38 1.80 -10.65
N ASN A 233 9.47 1.28 -11.22
CA ASN A 233 10.83 1.65 -10.85
C ASN A 233 11.61 2.09 -12.08
N GLU A 234 12.22 3.27 -12.03
CA GLU A 234 13.11 3.76 -13.08
C GLU A 234 14.56 3.48 -12.69
N ARG A 235 15.33 2.92 -13.62
CA ARG A 235 16.76 2.63 -13.45
C ARG A 235 17.56 3.42 -14.47
N ALA A 236 18.67 4.02 -14.02
CA ALA A 236 19.63 4.70 -14.88
C ALA A 236 20.44 3.69 -15.71
N GLN A 237 19.76 2.99 -16.62
CA GLN A 237 20.33 1.99 -17.51
C GLN A 237 19.64 2.08 -18.85
N LYS A 238 20.39 2.38 -19.89
CA LYS A 238 19.88 2.38 -21.26
C LYS A 238 19.40 0.97 -21.66
N PRO A 239 18.22 0.84 -22.27
CA PRO A 239 17.79 -0.45 -22.83
C PRO A 239 18.74 -0.90 -23.94
N GLU A 240 19.29 -2.11 -23.83
CA GLU A 240 20.23 -2.69 -24.81
C GLU A 240 19.53 -3.61 -25.82
N LEU A 241 18.36 -4.12 -25.43
CA LEU A 241 17.62 -5.10 -26.23
C LEU A 241 16.62 -4.41 -27.15
N THR A 242 16.42 -4.99 -28.31
CA THR A 242 15.40 -4.53 -29.25
C THR A 242 14.00 -4.76 -28.71
N PRO A 243 13.15 -3.73 -28.66
CA PRO A 243 11.77 -3.89 -28.22
C PRO A 243 10.98 -4.85 -29.11
N PHE A 244 10.01 -5.54 -28.50
CA PHE A 244 9.09 -6.44 -29.19
C PHE A 244 7.64 -6.15 -28.78
N SER A 245 6.67 -6.60 -29.61
CA SER A 245 5.24 -6.47 -29.28
C SER A 245 4.84 -7.45 -28.18
N VAL A 246 4.25 -6.93 -27.09
CA VAL A 246 3.78 -7.77 -25.99
C VAL A 246 2.59 -8.64 -26.35
N SER A 247 1.83 -8.29 -27.39
CA SER A 247 0.70 -9.11 -27.89
C SER A 247 1.12 -10.47 -28.44
N ARG A 248 2.42 -10.68 -28.70
CA ARG A 248 2.99 -11.96 -29.14
C ARG A 248 3.20 -12.95 -28.00
N VAL A 249 3.17 -12.49 -26.76
CA VAL A 249 3.39 -13.33 -25.57
C VAL A 249 2.03 -13.86 -25.10
N GLN A 250 1.91 -15.19 -25.07
CA GLN A 250 0.71 -15.88 -24.63
C GLN A 250 0.95 -16.52 -23.25
N PRO A 251 0.18 -16.15 -22.20
CA PRO A 251 0.31 -16.74 -20.87
C PRO A 251 0.20 -18.27 -20.88
N GLU A 252 -0.64 -18.81 -21.75
CA GLU A 252 -0.88 -20.23 -21.93
C GLU A 252 0.38 -20.98 -22.39
N SER A 253 1.21 -20.32 -23.21
CA SER A 253 2.47 -20.91 -23.67
C SER A 253 3.49 -21.02 -22.55
N ILE A 254 3.53 -20.02 -21.65
CA ILE A 254 4.39 -20.05 -20.46
C ILE A 254 3.92 -21.17 -19.53
N TRP A 255 2.61 -21.20 -19.24
CA TRP A 255 2.02 -22.21 -18.37
C TRP A 255 2.25 -23.64 -18.89
N ARG A 256 2.13 -23.86 -20.20
CA ARG A 256 2.41 -25.16 -20.83
C ARG A 256 3.82 -25.68 -20.51
N VAL A 257 4.84 -24.83 -20.64
CA VAL A 257 6.22 -25.22 -20.32
C VAL A 257 6.38 -25.59 -18.85
N LEU A 258 5.74 -24.84 -17.95
CA LEU A 258 5.79 -25.12 -16.51
C LEU A 258 4.99 -26.37 -16.14
N SER A 259 3.80 -26.59 -16.74
CA SER A 259 3.00 -27.79 -16.49
C SER A 259 3.68 -29.05 -17.01
N ASP A 260 4.27 -29.00 -18.20
CA ASP A 260 5.09 -30.10 -18.75
C ASP A 260 6.28 -30.46 -17.85
N ALA A 261 6.94 -29.45 -17.29
CA ALA A 261 8.01 -29.65 -16.32
C ALA A 261 7.50 -30.30 -15.02
N ARG A 262 6.30 -29.92 -14.57
CA ARG A 262 5.64 -30.51 -13.39
C ARG A 262 5.29 -31.99 -13.63
N GLU A 263 4.67 -32.31 -14.76
CA GLU A 263 4.32 -33.68 -15.13
C GLU A 263 5.54 -34.61 -15.23
N LYS A 264 6.69 -34.07 -15.67
CA LYS A 264 7.97 -34.79 -15.73
C LYS A 264 8.72 -34.83 -14.39
N GLY A 265 8.09 -34.39 -13.28
CA GLY A 265 8.68 -34.36 -11.94
C GLY A 265 9.83 -33.36 -11.75
N ARG A 266 10.02 -32.42 -12.66
CA ARG A 266 11.09 -31.42 -12.62
C ARG A 266 10.69 -30.14 -11.87
N PHE A 267 9.42 -30.03 -11.49
CA PHE A 267 8.84 -28.86 -10.85
C PHE A 267 7.88 -29.29 -9.74
N THR A 268 8.10 -28.77 -8.54
CA THR A 268 7.22 -28.92 -7.36
C THR A 268 6.77 -27.55 -6.89
N ALA A 269 5.84 -27.48 -5.94
CA ALA A 269 5.39 -26.20 -5.36
C ALA A 269 6.51 -25.37 -4.72
N SER A 270 7.59 -26.02 -4.26
CA SER A 270 8.77 -25.35 -3.66
C SER A 270 9.88 -25.05 -4.68
N THR A 271 9.76 -25.51 -5.91
CA THR A 271 10.78 -25.27 -6.94
C THR A 271 10.75 -23.80 -7.36
N ARG A 272 11.88 -23.12 -7.23
CA ARG A 272 12.04 -21.78 -7.82
C ARG A 272 12.12 -21.88 -9.32
N TRP A 273 11.40 -21.00 -9.98
CA TRP A 273 11.45 -20.91 -11.44
C TRP A 273 11.36 -19.43 -11.87
N GLU A 274 11.87 -19.18 -13.03
CA GLU A 274 11.76 -17.89 -13.71
C GLU A 274 11.61 -18.10 -15.21
N VAL A 275 11.02 -17.15 -15.88
CA VAL A 275 11.05 -16.98 -17.32
C VAL A 275 11.35 -15.55 -17.66
N ALA A 276 12.33 -15.33 -18.53
CA ALA A 276 12.58 -14.03 -19.17
C ALA A 276 12.29 -14.14 -20.67
N ILE A 277 11.59 -13.14 -21.19
CA ILE A 277 11.18 -13.05 -22.60
C ILE A 277 11.82 -11.80 -23.18
N ASP A 278 12.75 -11.98 -24.07
CA ASP A 278 13.47 -10.90 -24.71
C ASP A 278 14.17 -11.33 -25.99
N ASN A 279 14.80 -10.38 -26.69
CA ASN A 279 15.53 -10.62 -27.92
C ASN A 279 17.06 -10.63 -27.73
N ARG A 280 17.56 -11.22 -26.62
CA ARG A 280 19.01 -11.32 -26.34
C ARG A 280 19.76 -12.16 -27.39
N ALA A 281 19.08 -13.08 -28.06
CA ALA A 281 19.64 -13.82 -29.19
C ALA A 281 19.83 -12.97 -30.46
N ARG A 282 19.33 -11.72 -30.50
CA ARG A 282 19.42 -10.77 -31.60
C ARG A 282 18.92 -11.31 -32.96
N THR A 283 17.95 -12.21 -32.92
CA THR A 283 17.36 -12.84 -34.13
C THR A 283 16.17 -12.05 -34.69
N GLY A 284 15.80 -10.91 -34.07
CA GLY A 284 14.60 -10.15 -34.42
C GLY A 284 13.31 -10.75 -33.86
N VAL A 285 13.37 -11.94 -33.32
CA VAL A 285 12.23 -12.65 -32.69
C VAL A 285 12.58 -12.91 -31.23
N PRO A 286 11.77 -12.44 -30.26
CA PRO A 286 11.99 -12.74 -28.85
C PRO A 286 11.81 -14.23 -28.58
N ARG A 287 12.51 -14.72 -27.55
CA ARG A 287 12.46 -16.11 -27.06
C ARG A 287 12.12 -16.12 -25.59
N MET A 288 11.62 -17.24 -25.10
CA MET A 288 11.40 -17.48 -23.68
C MET A 288 12.59 -18.27 -23.11
N TYR A 289 13.21 -17.74 -22.07
CA TYR A 289 14.34 -18.32 -21.37
C TYR A 289 13.89 -18.75 -19.99
N PHE A 290 13.66 -20.03 -19.82
CA PHE A 290 13.24 -20.61 -18.54
C PHE A 290 14.44 -21.07 -17.72
N THR A 291 14.36 -20.84 -16.40
CA THR A 291 15.16 -21.52 -15.39
C THR A 291 14.18 -22.18 -14.42
N ILE A 292 14.22 -23.51 -14.31
CA ILE A 292 13.34 -24.31 -13.44
C ILE A 292 14.23 -25.15 -12.53
N GLY A 293 14.36 -24.76 -11.27
CA GLY A 293 15.38 -25.30 -10.37
C GLY A 293 16.78 -25.06 -10.94
N THR A 294 17.48 -26.12 -11.30
CA THR A 294 18.83 -26.06 -11.91
C THR A 294 18.83 -26.20 -13.41
N GLN A 295 17.66 -26.39 -14.05
CA GLN A 295 17.55 -26.64 -15.49
C GLN A 295 17.20 -25.36 -16.25
N SER A 296 17.85 -25.16 -17.40
CA SER A 296 17.55 -24.07 -18.33
C SER A 296 16.94 -24.64 -19.61
N VAL A 297 15.89 -24.01 -20.09
CA VAL A 297 15.19 -24.33 -21.32
C VAL A 297 14.94 -23.05 -22.10
N VAL A 298 15.28 -23.09 -23.41
CA VAL A 298 14.95 -21.99 -24.32
C VAL A 298 13.86 -22.45 -25.26
N THR A 299 12.82 -21.65 -25.40
CA THR A 299 11.70 -21.96 -26.31
C THR A 299 11.39 -20.75 -27.19
N ASP A 300 10.65 -20.96 -28.24
CA ASP A 300 9.93 -19.94 -28.97
C ASP A 300 8.75 -19.41 -28.12
N LEU A 301 8.02 -18.42 -28.65
CA LEU A 301 6.87 -17.84 -27.95
C LEU A 301 5.65 -18.78 -27.88
N SER A 302 5.66 -19.88 -28.64
CA SER A 302 4.64 -20.94 -28.56
C SER A 302 4.96 -22.00 -27.50
N GLY A 303 6.14 -21.89 -26.84
CA GLY A 303 6.60 -22.87 -25.85
C GLY A 303 7.32 -24.09 -26.44
N GLN A 304 7.63 -24.10 -27.76
CA GLN A 304 8.38 -25.18 -28.38
C GLN A 304 9.88 -25.00 -28.11
N PRO A 305 10.60 -26.04 -27.62
CA PRO A 305 12.03 -25.95 -27.39
C PRO A 305 12.79 -25.58 -28.67
N ILE A 306 13.76 -24.67 -28.51
CA ILE A 306 14.72 -24.34 -29.57
C ILE A 306 16.01 -25.01 -29.23
N GLY A 307 16.44 -25.97 -30.11
CA GLY A 307 17.67 -26.71 -29.94
C GLY A 307 18.92 -25.87 -30.20
#